data_7874b80b3b3a67cb3d50185f0705d658
#
_entry.id   7874b80b3b3a67cb3d50185f0705d658
#
_cell.length_a   1.000
_cell.length_b   1.000
_cell.length_c   1.000
_cell.angle_alpha   90.00
_cell.angle_beta   90.00
_cell.angle_gamma   90.00
#
_symmetry.space_group_name_H-M   'P 1'
#
loop_
_entity.id
_entity.type
_entity.pdbx_description
1 polymer ?
#
loop_
_entity_poly.entity_id
_entity_poly.type
_entity_poly.pdbx_seq_one_letter_code
_entity_poly.pdbx_strand_id
1 'polypeptide(L)'
;MKEIDWSNLSFGYMKTDYNVRINFRNGEWGKLEISSSELINLHMAATCLHYGQEAFEGLKAFRGKDGKVRIFRLEENAARLQSTCRGIMMAELPTERFKEAVLTAVK
;
A
#
# COMPACT_ATOMS: atom_id res chain seq x y z
N MET A 1 -9.13 -15.82 0.52
CA MET A 1 -9.34 -14.43 0.06
C MET A 1 -10.81 -14.19 -0.19
N LYS A 2 -11.29 -13.02 0.20
CA LYS A 2 -12.68 -12.63 -0.01
C LYS A 2 -12.98 -12.53 -1.51
N GLU A 3 -14.13 -13.05 -1.92
CA GLU A 3 -14.59 -12.84 -3.29
C GLU A 3 -15.00 -11.39 -3.50
N ILE A 4 -14.61 -10.84 -4.63
CA ILE A 4 -14.87 -9.45 -4.99
C ILE A 4 -15.64 -9.42 -6.29
N ASP A 5 -16.75 -8.70 -6.32
CA ASP A 5 -17.48 -8.47 -7.55
C ASP A 5 -16.80 -7.36 -8.36
N TRP A 6 -15.91 -7.79 -9.24
CA TRP A 6 -15.10 -6.87 -10.04
C TRP A 6 -15.92 -6.05 -11.04
N SER A 7 -17.11 -6.53 -11.41
CA SER A 7 -17.95 -5.82 -12.37
C SER A 7 -18.64 -4.60 -11.76
N ASN A 8 -18.76 -4.55 -10.43
CA ASN A 8 -19.44 -3.47 -9.72
C ASN A 8 -18.50 -2.65 -8.84
N LEU A 9 -17.19 -2.70 -9.09
CA LEU A 9 -16.23 -1.93 -8.33
C LEU A 9 -16.42 -0.43 -8.53
N SER A 10 -16.34 0.33 -7.42
CA SER A 10 -16.37 1.77 -7.41
C SER A 10 -15.22 2.29 -6.54
N PHE A 11 -15.10 3.62 -6.38
CA PHE A 11 -14.10 4.22 -5.48
C PHE A 11 -14.46 4.11 -4.01
N GLY A 12 -15.62 3.53 -3.69
CA GLY A 12 -16.00 3.33 -2.29
C GLY A 12 -15.09 2.33 -1.59
N TYR A 13 -14.96 2.47 -0.27
CA TYR A 13 -14.20 1.54 0.53
C TYR A 13 -14.83 0.15 0.50
N MET A 14 -14.00 -0.86 0.36
CA MET A 14 -14.41 -2.26 0.41
C MET A 14 -13.57 -3.00 1.42
N LYS A 15 -14.23 -3.69 2.35
CA LYS A 15 -13.52 -4.51 3.34
C LYS A 15 -12.87 -5.70 2.66
N THR A 16 -11.59 -5.93 2.99
CA THR A 16 -10.85 -7.12 2.57
C THR A 16 -10.53 -7.98 3.79
N ASP A 17 -10.00 -9.19 3.57
CA ASP A 17 -9.69 -10.11 4.65
C ASP A 17 -8.57 -9.60 5.55
N TYR A 18 -7.58 -8.93 4.97
CA TYR A 18 -6.45 -8.38 5.71
C TYR A 18 -5.81 -7.24 4.92
N ASN A 19 -4.92 -6.53 5.59
CA ASN A 19 -4.08 -5.50 4.98
C ASN A 19 -2.63 -5.68 5.42
N VAL A 20 -1.73 -5.02 4.71
CA VAL A 20 -0.30 -5.08 4.98
C VAL A 20 0.15 -3.70 5.44
N ARG A 21 0.95 -3.66 6.50
CA ARG A 21 1.44 -2.42 7.11
C ARG A 21 2.93 -2.46 7.32
N ILE A 22 3.58 -1.33 7.08
CA ILE A 22 4.98 -1.11 7.43
C ILE A 22 5.06 0.28 8.06
N ASN A 23 5.53 0.35 9.29
CA ASN A 23 5.64 1.62 10.00
C ASN A 23 7.04 2.22 9.85
N PHE A 24 7.10 3.54 9.73
CA PHE A 24 8.36 4.29 9.78
C PHE A 24 8.42 5.02 11.11
N ARG A 25 9.42 4.69 11.94
CA ARG A 25 9.60 5.29 13.27
C ARG A 25 11.07 5.45 13.57
N ASN A 26 11.42 6.55 14.23
CA ASN A 26 12.79 6.80 14.67
C ASN A 26 13.82 6.69 13.54
N GLY A 27 13.44 7.14 12.34
CA GLY A 27 14.33 7.10 11.18
C GLY A 27 14.45 5.76 10.48
N GLU A 28 13.63 4.76 10.86
CA GLU A 28 13.74 3.42 10.31
C GLU A 28 12.38 2.86 9.88
N TRP A 29 12.38 2.06 8.81
CA TRP A 29 11.23 1.26 8.43
C TRP A 29 11.18 -0.01 9.28
N GLY A 30 10.02 -0.29 9.85
CA GLY A 30 9.80 -1.48 10.67
C GLY A 30 9.56 -2.74 9.86
N LYS A 31 9.12 -3.78 10.54
CA LYS A 31 8.78 -5.06 9.91
C LYS A 31 7.48 -4.93 9.14
N LEU A 32 7.36 -5.72 8.07
CA LEU A 32 6.09 -5.89 7.38
C LEU A 32 5.13 -6.65 8.31
N GLU A 33 3.94 -6.10 8.48
CA GLU A 33 2.91 -6.68 9.35
C GLU A 33 1.64 -6.95 8.55
N ILE A 34 0.97 -8.05 8.87
CA ILE A 34 -0.33 -8.40 8.29
C ILE A 34 -1.37 -8.21 9.38
N SER A 35 -2.42 -7.48 9.07
CA SER A 35 -3.48 -7.17 10.04
C SER A 35 -4.85 -7.39 9.43
N SER A 36 -5.77 -7.91 10.21
CA SER A 36 -7.19 -8.01 9.84
C SER A 36 -7.99 -6.80 10.35
N SER A 37 -7.37 -5.92 11.12
CA SER A 37 -8.04 -4.72 11.64
C SER A 37 -8.20 -3.66 10.55
N GLU A 38 -9.35 -3.04 10.51
CA GLU A 38 -9.62 -1.90 9.62
C GLU A 38 -9.25 -0.57 10.27
N LEU A 39 -8.77 -0.61 11.52
CA LEU A 39 -8.47 0.58 12.31
C LEU A 39 -6.96 0.78 12.42
N ILE A 40 -6.55 2.03 12.48
CA ILE A 40 -5.16 2.41 12.76
C ILE A 40 -5.14 3.39 13.93
N ASN A 41 -4.08 3.31 14.73
CA ASN A 41 -3.84 4.27 15.81
C ASN A 41 -2.90 5.35 15.32
N LEU A 42 -3.33 6.59 15.42
CA LEU A 42 -2.52 7.75 15.06
C LEU A 42 -2.48 8.74 16.22
N HIS A 43 -1.32 9.35 16.39
CA HIS A 43 -1.22 10.48 17.30
C HIS A 43 -2.09 11.62 16.79
N MET A 44 -2.78 12.34 17.68
CA MET A 44 -3.68 13.40 17.29
C MET A 44 -3.00 14.56 16.54
N ALA A 45 -1.69 14.67 16.66
CA ALA A 45 -0.90 15.68 15.95
C ALA A 45 -0.29 15.15 14.63
N ALA A 46 -0.71 13.97 14.18
CA ALA A 46 -0.19 13.41 12.93
C ALA A 46 -0.45 14.38 11.77
N THR A 47 0.58 14.61 10.95
CA THR A 47 0.52 15.60 9.88
C THR A 47 -0.47 15.23 8.78
N CYS A 48 -0.77 13.96 8.59
CA CYS A 48 -1.79 13.54 7.63
C CYS A 48 -3.19 14.03 8.04
N LEU A 49 -3.45 14.21 9.35
CA LEU A 49 -4.75 14.67 9.84
C LEU A 49 -4.93 16.18 9.74
N HIS A 50 -3.84 16.96 9.76
CA HIS A 50 -3.92 18.41 9.87
C HIS A 50 -3.42 19.14 8.63
N TYR A 51 -2.42 18.59 7.96
CA TYR A 51 -1.77 19.24 6.82
C TYR A 51 -1.94 18.44 5.54
N GLY A 52 -2.63 17.29 5.60
CA GLY A 52 -2.79 16.44 4.43
C GLY A 52 -1.48 15.85 3.91
N GLN A 53 -0.48 15.66 4.78
CA GLN A 53 0.78 15.06 4.38
C GLN A 53 0.58 13.55 4.21
N GLU A 54 0.20 13.16 3.00
CA GLU A 54 -0.08 11.77 2.67
C GLU A 54 0.17 11.53 1.18
N ALA A 55 0.47 10.30 0.82
CA ALA A 55 0.73 9.91 -0.54
C ALA A 55 -0.09 8.67 -0.88
N PHE A 56 -0.52 8.58 -2.12
CA PHE A 56 -1.33 7.48 -2.62
C PHE A 56 -0.69 6.91 -3.88
N GLU A 57 -0.71 5.60 -4.00
CA GLU A 57 -0.27 4.91 -5.22
C GLU A 57 -1.23 3.76 -5.50
N GLY A 58 -1.72 3.69 -6.73
CA GLY A 58 -2.64 2.65 -7.15
C GLY A 58 -1.98 1.70 -8.13
N LEU A 59 -2.26 0.41 -7.98
CA LEU A 59 -1.80 -0.61 -8.91
C LEU A 59 -2.82 -1.74 -8.95
N LYS A 60 -2.69 -2.60 -9.96
CA LYS A 60 -3.56 -3.75 -10.11
C LYS A 60 -2.73 -5.00 -10.33
N ALA A 61 -3.20 -6.12 -9.76
CA ALA A 61 -2.66 -7.43 -10.04
C ALA A 61 -3.65 -8.18 -10.94
N PHE A 62 -3.15 -8.87 -11.94
CA PHE A 62 -3.98 -9.59 -12.89
C PHE A 62 -3.64 -11.07 -12.87
N ARG A 63 -4.66 -11.91 -12.97
CA ARG A 63 -4.46 -13.34 -13.16
C ARG A 63 -4.33 -13.62 -14.65
N GLY A 64 -3.19 -14.16 -15.05
CA GLY A 64 -2.95 -14.52 -16.45
C GLY A 64 -3.69 -15.81 -16.85
N LYS A 65 -3.66 -16.12 -18.14
CA LYS A 65 -4.28 -17.34 -18.68
C LYS A 65 -3.66 -18.61 -18.10
N ASP A 66 -2.42 -18.54 -17.65
CA ASP A 66 -1.69 -19.65 -17.01
C ASP A 66 -2.02 -19.77 -15.52
N GLY A 67 -2.95 -18.97 -15.00
CA GLY A 67 -3.32 -18.97 -13.59
C GLY A 67 -2.40 -18.17 -12.68
N LYS A 68 -1.30 -17.65 -13.19
CA LYS A 68 -0.36 -16.86 -12.39
C LYS A 68 -0.81 -15.42 -12.25
N VAL A 69 -0.60 -14.86 -11.06
CA VAL A 69 -0.89 -13.46 -10.79
C VAL A 69 0.34 -12.62 -11.18
N ARG A 70 0.09 -11.56 -11.93
CA ARG A 70 1.16 -10.65 -12.38
C ARG A 70 0.79 -9.21 -12.10
N ILE A 71 1.82 -8.40 -11.85
CA ILE A 71 1.68 -6.96 -11.65
C ILE A 71 2.56 -6.28 -12.69
N PHE A 72 1.95 -5.39 -13.47
CA PHE A 72 2.64 -4.72 -14.56
C PHE A 72 3.49 -3.56 -14.03
N ARG A 73 4.80 -3.61 -14.30
CA ARG A 73 5.75 -2.51 -14.04
C ARG A 73 5.73 -2.02 -12.59
N LEU A 74 5.80 -2.97 -11.65
CA LEU A 74 5.74 -2.68 -10.21
C LEU A 74 6.84 -1.69 -9.77
N GLU A 75 8.02 -1.78 -10.36
CA GLU A 75 9.14 -0.88 -10.03
C GLU A 75 8.82 0.58 -10.33
N GLU A 76 8.03 0.85 -11.34
CA GLU A 76 7.62 2.23 -11.67
C GLU A 76 6.62 2.77 -10.65
N ASN A 77 5.74 1.92 -10.12
CA ASN A 77 4.85 2.31 -9.04
C ASN A 77 5.67 2.68 -7.80
N ALA A 78 6.69 1.89 -7.47
CA ALA A 78 7.57 2.18 -6.35
C ALA A 78 8.33 3.51 -6.56
N ALA A 79 8.87 3.73 -7.76
CA ALA A 79 9.60 4.95 -8.07
C ALA A 79 8.70 6.18 -8.00
N ARG A 80 7.47 6.07 -8.49
CA ARG A 80 6.51 7.18 -8.46
C ARG A 80 6.11 7.52 -7.03
N LEU A 81 5.88 6.51 -6.19
CA LEU A 81 5.59 6.73 -4.78
C LEU A 81 6.75 7.42 -4.07
N GLN A 82 7.99 6.99 -4.35
CA GLN A 82 9.18 7.61 -3.79
C GLN A 82 9.29 9.09 -4.20
N SER A 83 9.04 9.38 -5.46
CA SER A 83 9.06 10.76 -5.97
C SER A 83 7.99 11.61 -5.28
N THR A 84 6.78 11.08 -5.11
CA THR A 84 5.70 11.78 -4.41
C THR A 84 6.08 12.06 -2.96
N CYS A 85 6.60 11.07 -2.26
CA CYS A 85 7.02 11.23 -0.86
C CYS A 85 8.12 12.26 -0.72
N ARG A 86 9.08 12.25 -1.64
CA ARG A 86 10.17 13.24 -1.64
C ARG A 86 9.62 14.66 -1.80
N GLY A 87 8.63 14.84 -2.69
CA GLY A 87 8.02 16.13 -2.93
C GLY A 87 7.27 16.70 -1.74
N ILE A 88 6.76 15.87 -0.85
CA ILE A 88 6.03 16.30 0.35
C ILE A 88 6.81 16.04 1.63
N MET A 89 8.09 15.74 1.51
CA MET A 89 9.03 15.57 2.63
C MET A 89 8.66 14.40 3.56
N MET A 90 8.07 13.34 2.99
CA MET A 90 7.84 12.09 3.69
C MET A 90 8.99 11.11 3.43
N ALA A 91 9.18 10.18 4.35
CA ALA A 91 10.16 9.11 4.17
C ALA A 91 9.83 8.29 2.93
N GLU A 92 10.86 7.96 2.15
CA GLU A 92 10.71 7.13 0.95
C GLU A 92 10.81 5.66 1.32
N LEU A 93 9.85 4.86 0.86
CA LEU A 93 9.90 3.41 1.06
C LEU A 93 10.82 2.81 0.00
N PRO A 94 11.87 2.04 0.40
CA PRO A 94 12.76 1.40 -0.57
C PRO A 94 12.00 0.47 -1.52
N THR A 95 12.46 0.39 -2.76
CA THR A 95 11.81 -0.41 -3.80
C THR A 95 11.58 -1.86 -3.37
N GLU A 96 12.58 -2.49 -2.75
CA GLU A 96 12.45 -3.88 -2.31
C GLU A 96 11.39 -4.05 -1.23
N ARG A 97 11.27 -3.09 -0.34
CA ARG A 97 10.24 -3.12 0.71
C ARG A 97 8.85 -2.92 0.12
N PHE A 98 8.73 -2.03 -0.87
CA PHE A 98 7.48 -1.83 -1.61
C PHE A 98 7.05 -3.12 -2.30
N LYS A 99 7.97 -3.77 -3.00
CA LYS A 99 7.68 -5.03 -3.70
C LYS A 99 7.27 -6.13 -2.73
N GLU A 100 7.96 -6.25 -1.61
CA GLU A 100 7.63 -7.22 -0.57
C GLU A 100 6.20 -7.01 -0.06
N ALA A 101 5.84 -5.77 0.25
CA ALA A 101 4.51 -5.44 0.75
C ALA A 101 3.41 -5.77 -0.27
N VAL A 102 3.61 -5.38 -1.52
CA VAL A 102 2.63 -5.64 -2.59
C VAL A 102 2.47 -7.13 -2.84
N LEU A 103 3.58 -7.86 -2.95
CA LEU A 103 3.52 -9.30 -3.20
C LEU A 103 2.87 -10.05 -2.04
N THR A 104 3.08 -9.60 -0.81
CA THR A 104 2.41 -10.16 0.36
C THR A 104 0.91 -9.89 0.30
N ALA A 105 0.51 -8.69 -0.06
CA ALA A 105 -0.90 -8.29 -0.10
C ALA A 105 -1.71 -9.04 -1.17
N VAL A 106 -1.09 -9.40 -2.30
CA VAL A 106 -1.80 -10.08 -3.39
C VAL A 106 -1.83 -11.60 -3.27
N LYS A 107 -1.21 -12.17 -2.28
CA LYS A 107 -1.23 -13.62 -2.07
C LYS A 107 -2.57 -14.13 -1.58
#